data_20311b2e9196f0ed393768ebfe62a6c6
#
_entry.id   20311b2e9196f0ed393768ebfe62a6c6
#
_cell.length_a   1.000
_cell.length_b   1.000
_cell.length_c   1.000
_cell.angle_alpha   90.00
_cell.angle_beta   90.00
_cell.angle_gamma   90.00
#
_symmetry.space_group_name_H-M   'P 1'
#
loop_
_entity.id
_entity.type
_entity.pdbx_description
1 polymer ?
#
loop_
_entity_poly.entity_id
_entity_poly.type
_entity_poly.pdbx_seq_one_letter_code
_entity_poly.pdbx_strand_id
1 'polypeptide(L)'
;MINLQRPARKEGSQLLLVDSSVLPEVFLRVVEAKRMLAVGQVRSLSEAAKAAGISRSALYKYKDCVFVHNEALDDKVITLSARLEDRPGVLSGLLNSLSEHQGNILTVNQSIPVDGVAAVSVSARMPLPLEAEQLRDSLLALPGVAQVDILTTR
;
A
#
# COMPACT_ATOMS: atom_id res chain seq x y z
N MET A 1 7.54 -12.40 -4.91
CA MET A 1 7.20 -10.97 -5.04
C MET A 1 6.42 -10.80 -6.33
N ILE A 2 5.12 -10.64 -6.25
CA ILE A 2 4.31 -10.33 -7.43
C ILE A 2 4.48 -8.84 -7.67
N ASN A 3 5.18 -8.52 -8.75
CA ASN A 3 5.39 -7.15 -9.17
C ASN A 3 4.04 -6.58 -9.65
N LEU A 4 3.45 -5.69 -8.86
CA LEU A 4 2.23 -4.95 -9.19
C LEU A 4 2.51 -3.82 -10.20
N GLN A 5 3.54 -3.97 -11.04
CA GLN A 5 3.74 -3.08 -12.16
C GLN A 5 2.53 -3.16 -13.10
N ARG A 6 1.97 -2.00 -13.43
CA ARG A 6 0.97 -1.91 -14.50
C ARG A 6 1.51 -2.63 -15.72
N PRO A 7 0.79 -3.61 -16.28
CA PRO A 7 1.26 -4.28 -17.49
C PRO A 7 1.47 -3.26 -18.59
N ALA A 8 2.45 -3.51 -19.44
CA ALA A 8 2.71 -2.68 -20.60
C ALA A 8 1.41 -2.56 -21.42
N ARG A 9 0.95 -1.33 -21.64
CA ARG A 9 -0.25 -1.07 -22.44
C ARG A 9 -0.02 -1.57 -23.86
N LYS A 10 -0.99 -2.29 -24.41
CA LYS A 10 -1.04 -2.51 -25.86
C LYS A 10 -1.25 -1.16 -26.52
N GLU A 11 -0.51 -0.89 -27.59
CA GLU A 11 -0.72 0.32 -28.39
C GLU A 11 -2.19 0.46 -28.77
N GLY A 12 -2.77 1.66 -28.54
CA GLY A 12 -4.17 1.95 -28.81
C GLY A 12 -5.18 1.52 -27.73
N SER A 13 -4.74 0.92 -26.61
CA SER A 13 -5.65 0.57 -25.50
C SER A 13 -5.91 1.77 -24.59
N GLN A 14 -7.18 1.95 -24.19
CA GLN A 14 -7.63 2.95 -23.24
C GLN A 14 -8.12 2.27 -21.96
N LEU A 15 -7.81 2.85 -20.80
CA LEU A 15 -8.40 2.43 -19.53
C LEU A 15 -9.68 3.22 -19.29
N LEU A 16 -10.72 2.51 -18.90
CA LEU A 16 -11.99 3.08 -18.48
C LEU A 16 -12.18 2.81 -16.99
N LEU A 17 -12.70 3.79 -16.27
CA LEU A 17 -13.19 3.62 -14.93
C LEU A 17 -14.67 3.25 -15.00
N VAL A 18 -15.02 2.09 -14.48
CA VAL A 18 -16.38 1.56 -14.55
C VAL A 18 -16.83 1.10 -13.17
N ASP A 19 -18.05 1.48 -12.78
CA ASP A 19 -18.67 0.98 -11.56
C ASP A 19 -18.88 -0.54 -11.67
N SER A 20 -18.46 -1.27 -10.63
CA SER A 20 -18.52 -2.73 -10.61
C SER A 20 -19.95 -3.29 -10.72
N SER A 21 -20.96 -2.52 -10.33
CA SER A 21 -22.38 -2.93 -10.39
C SER A 21 -22.92 -3.15 -11.81
N VAL A 22 -22.29 -2.52 -12.81
CA VAL A 22 -22.67 -2.65 -14.22
C VAL A 22 -21.79 -3.61 -15.01
N LEU A 23 -20.80 -4.21 -14.37
CA LEU A 23 -19.89 -5.14 -15.03
C LEU A 23 -20.46 -6.57 -15.05
N PRO A 24 -20.19 -7.34 -16.13
CA PRO A 24 -20.40 -8.78 -16.11
C PRO A 24 -19.64 -9.44 -14.96
N GLU A 25 -20.28 -10.42 -14.34
CA GLU A 25 -19.74 -11.10 -13.15
C GLU A 25 -18.34 -11.71 -13.37
N VAL A 26 -18.01 -12.11 -14.58
CA VAL A 26 -16.69 -12.68 -14.91
C VAL A 26 -15.54 -11.76 -14.50
N PHE A 27 -15.70 -10.44 -14.64
CA PHE A 27 -14.65 -9.47 -14.26
C PHE A 27 -14.45 -9.41 -12.76
N LEU A 28 -15.52 -9.48 -11.98
CA LEU A 28 -15.45 -9.54 -10.51
C LEU A 28 -14.80 -10.84 -10.05
N ARG A 29 -15.10 -11.95 -10.72
CA ARG A 29 -14.47 -13.25 -10.47
C ARG A 29 -12.98 -13.25 -10.80
N VAL A 30 -12.56 -12.56 -11.86
CA VAL A 30 -11.14 -12.39 -12.20
C VAL A 30 -10.42 -11.61 -11.10
N VAL A 31 -11.01 -10.55 -10.60
CA VAL A 31 -10.45 -9.77 -9.48
C VAL A 31 -10.29 -10.65 -8.24
N GLU A 32 -11.31 -11.43 -7.89
CA GLU A 32 -11.25 -12.32 -6.73
C GLU A 32 -10.18 -13.41 -6.88
N ALA A 33 -10.07 -14.03 -8.07
CA ALA A 33 -9.03 -15.01 -8.36
C ALA A 33 -7.62 -14.41 -8.18
N LYS A 34 -7.41 -13.20 -8.68
CA LYS A 34 -6.14 -12.47 -8.52
C LYS A 34 -5.84 -12.17 -7.05
N ARG A 35 -6.86 -11.77 -6.28
CA ARG A 35 -6.73 -11.51 -4.85
C ARG A 35 -6.31 -12.77 -4.09
N MET A 36 -7.00 -13.88 -4.31
CA MET A 36 -6.69 -15.16 -3.67
C MET A 36 -5.24 -15.60 -3.95
N LEU A 37 -4.79 -15.40 -5.18
CA LEU A 37 -3.41 -15.71 -5.57
C LEU A 37 -2.40 -14.78 -4.87
N ALA A 38 -2.70 -13.48 -4.81
CA ALA A 38 -1.83 -12.48 -4.20
C ALA A 38 -1.64 -12.70 -2.69
N VAL A 39 -2.69 -13.11 -1.99
CA VAL A 39 -2.64 -13.39 -0.53
C VAL A 39 -2.22 -14.83 -0.20
N GLY A 40 -1.92 -15.66 -1.20
CA GLY A 40 -1.44 -17.03 -1.00
C GLY A 40 -2.53 -18.04 -0.60
N GLN A 41 -3.80 -17.72 -0.76
CA GLN A 41 -4.91 -18.66 -0.53
C GLN A 41 -4.93 -19.81 -1.54
N VAL A 42 -4.44 -19.55 -2.74
CA VAL A 42 -4.25 -20.52 -3.82
C VAL A 42 -2.83 -20.41 -4.37
N ARG A 43 -2.30 -21.48 -4.97
CA ARG A 43 -0.91 -21.58 -5.39
C ARG A 43 -0.71 -21.38 -6.89
N SER A 44 -1.77 -21.49 -7.68
CA SER A 44 -1.69 -21.41 -9.14
C SER A 44 -2.89 -20.67 -9.73
N LEU A 45 -2.72 -20.18 -10.95
CA LEU A 45 -3.82 -19.58 -11.71
C LEU A 45 -4.96 -20.59 -11.96
N SER A 46 -4.64 -21.86 -12.13
CA SER A 46 -5.65 -22.92 -12.30
C SER A 46 -6.50 -23.09 -11.04
N GLU A 47 -5.87 -23.10 -9.86
CA GLU A 47 -6.57 -23.16 -8.59
C GLU A 47 -7.40 -21.89 -8.36
N ALA A 48 -6.86 -20.73 -8.69
CA ALA A 48 -7.55 -19.46 -8.58
C ALA A 48 -8.81 -19.41 -9.45
N ALA A 49 -8.73 -19.84 -10.70
CA ALA A 49 -9.88 -19.91 -11.60
C ALA A 49 -10.97 -20.84 -11.04
N LYS A 50 -10.58 -22.02 -10.57
CA LYS A 50 -11.51 -23.00 -9.97
C LYS A 50 -12.17 -22.45 -8.72
N ALA A 51 -11.40 -21.84 -7.81
CA ALA A 51 -11.90 -21.25 -6.57
C ALA A 51 -12.85 -20.07 -6.83
N ALA A 52 -12.57 -19.24 -7.84
CA ALA A 52 -13.41 -18.14 -8.24
C ALA A 52 -14.60 -18.52 -9.11
N GLY A 53 -14.71 -19.79 -9.52
CA GLY A 53 -15.83 -20.29 -10.33
C GLY A 53 -15.83 -19.84 -11.78
N ILE A 54 -14.63 -19.62 -12.38
CA ILE A 54 -14.46 -19.26 -13.80
C ILE A 54 -13.54 -20.26 -14.51
N SER A 55 -13.61 -20.27 -15.84
CA SER A 55 -12.71 -21.08 -16.65
C SER A 55 -11.28 -20.52 -16.61
N ARG A 56 -10.28 -21.38 -16.80
CA ARG A 56 -8.89 -20.97 -16.97
C ARG A 56 -8.74 -20.01 -18.14
N SER A 57 -9.44 -20.28 -19.24
CA SER A 57 -9.41 -19.41 -20.43
C SER A 57 -9.90 -18.00 -20.12
N ALA A 58 -10.98 -17.85 -19.36
CA ALA A 58 -11.49 -16.54 -18.96
C ALA A 58 -10.48 -15.80 -18.06
N LEU A 59 -9.89 -16.49 -17.08
CA LEU A 59 -8.89 -15.88 -16.20
C LEU A 59 -7.66 -15.43 -17.01
N TYR A 60 -7.12 -16.28 -17.88
CA TYR A 60 -5.96 -15.94 -18.71
C TYR A 60 -6.25 -14.78 -19.67
N LYS A 61 -7.47 -14.71 -20.20
CA LYS A 61 -7.86 -13.62 -21.12
C LYS A 61 -7.89 -12.26 -20.43
N TYR A 62 -8.38 -12.20 -19.19
CA TYR A 62 -8.69 -10.94 -18.52
C TYR A 62 -7.72 -10.56 -17.38
N LYS A 63 -6.87 -11.46 -16.91
CA LYS A 63 -6.01 -11.22 -15.74
C LYS A 63 -5.12 -9.97 -15.82
N ASP A 64 -4.69 -9.62 -17.03
CA ASP A 64 -3.81 -8.47 -17.28
C ASP A 64 -4.59 -7.24 -17.76
N CYS A 65 -5.91 -7.31 -17.85
CA CYS A 65 -6.78 -6.26 -18.35
C CYS A 65 -7.74 -5.72 -17.29
N VAL A 66 -7.95 -6.46 -16.21
CA VAL A 66 -8.91 -6.11 -15.16
C VAL A 66 -8.17 -5.85 -13.86
N PHE A 67 -8.34 -4.66 -13.32
CA PHE A 67 -7.70 -4.20 -12.08
C PHE A 67 -8.75 -3.49 -11.22
N VAL A 68 -8.63 -3.66 -9.92
CA VAL A 68 -9.38 -2.80 -9.00
C VAL A 68 -8.75 -1.41 -9.03
N HIS A 69 -9.56 -0.42 -9.36
CA HIS A 69 -9.21 0.97 -9.10
C HIS A 69 -9.47 1.23 -7.61
N ASN A 70 -8.41 1.26 -6.83
CA ASN A 70 -8.54 1.74 -5.46
C ASN A 70 -8.68 3.27 -5.53
N GLU A 71 -9.72 3.81 -4.92
CA GLU A 71 -9.83 5.24 -4.62
C GLU A 71 -8.63 5.72 -3.78
N ALA A 72 -7.94 4.80 -3.14
CA ALA A 72 -6.62 5.00 -2.54
C ALA A 72 -5.50 5.40 -3.54
N LEU A 73 -5.79 5.58 -4.83
CA LEU A 73 -4.88 6.28 -5.75
C LEU A 73 -4.85 7.80 -5.48
N ASP A 74 -5.79 8.32 -4.74
CA ASP A 74 -5.72 9.66 -4.17
C ASP A 74 -4.88 9.72 -2.89
N ASP A 75 -4.48 8.56 -2.34
CA ASP A 75 -3.56 8.51 -1.21
C ASP A 75 -2.18 9.00 -1.64
N LYS A 76 -1.60 9.83 -0.81
CA LYS A 76 -0.27 10.35 -1.02
C LYS A 76 0.77 9.47 -0.33
N VAL A 77 1.79 9.06 -1.07
CA VAL A 77 2.95 8.42 -0.45
C VAL A 77 3.85 9.50 0.13
N ILE A 78 4.09 9.41 1.42
CA ILE A 78 5.05 10.24 2.13
C ILE A 78 6.26 9.41 2.55
N THR A 79 7.39 10.06 2.68
CA THR A 79 8.56 9.51 3.36
C THR A 79 8.88 10.42 4.53
N LEU A 80 8.84 9.88 5.73
CA LEU A 80 9.27 10.59 6.92
C LEU A 80 10.65 10.13 7.35
N SER A 81 11.47 11.08 7.79
CA SER A 81 12.72 10.84 8.50
C SER A 81 12.53 11.25 9.95
N ALA A 82 12.89 10.38 10.87
CA ALA A 82 12.80 10.67 12.30
C ALA A 82 14.09 10.32 13.02
N ARG A 83 14.34 11.01 14.12
CA ARG A 83 15.35 10.64 15.12
C ARG A 83 14.63 10.22 16.37
N LEU A 84 14.89 8.99 16.80
CA LEU A 84 14.23 8.35 17.93
C LEU A 84 15.26 8.01 19.01
N GLU A 85 14.88 8.21 20.26
CA GLU A 85 15.65 7.64 21.36
C GLU A 85 15.65 6.11 21.27
N ASP A 86 16.80 5.50 21.52
CA ASP A 86 16.97 4.05 21.55
C ASP A 86 16.39 3.48 22.84
N ARG A 87 15.07 3.37 22.89
CA ARG A 87 14.31 2.82 24.00
C ARG A 87 13.18 1.93 23.48
N PRO A 88 12.83 0.85 24.21
CA PRO A 88 11.68 0.03 23.88
C PRO A 88 10.40 0.87 23.73
N GLY A 89 9.64 0.59 22.68
CA GLY A 89 8.34 1.20 22.45
C GLY A 89 8.36 2.51 21.64
N VAL A 90 9.50 3.19 21.48
CA VAL A 90 9.56 4.48 20.75
C VAL A 90 9.21 4.30 19.27
N LEU A 91 9.84 3.36 18.58
CA LEU A 91 9.53 3.05 17.18
C LEU A 91 8.09 2.56 17.04
N SER A 92 7.65 1.68 17.91
CA SER A 92 6.27 1.16 17.90
C SER A 92 5.26 2.29 18.07
N GLY A 93 5.52 3.25 18.95
CA GLY A 93 4.68 4.43 19.15
C GLY A 93 4.57 5.27 17.89
N LEU A 94 5.69 5.50 17.18
CA LEU A 94 5.70 6.22 15.90
C LEU A 94 4.84 5.51 14.84
N LEU A 95 5.02 4.20 14.68
CA LEU A 95 4.28 3.40 13.69
C LEU A 95 2.79 3.31 14.03
N ASN A 96 2.45 3.18 15.31
CA ASN A 96 1.05 3.17 15.77
C ASN A 96 0.36 4.51 15.49
N SER A 97 1.04 5.62 15.76
CA SER A 97 0.50 6.95 15.46
C SER A 97 0.23 7.14 13.97
N LEU A 98 1.11 6.66 13.09
CA LEU A 98 0.85 6.66 11.64
C LEU A 98 -0.40 5.85 11.28
N SER A 99 -0.59 4.69 11.91
CA SER A 99 -1.77 3.84 11.70
C SER A 99 -3.05 4.49 12.21
N GLU A 100 -3.00 5.21 13.34
CA GLU A 100 -4.13 5.99 13.88
C GLU A 100 -4.55 7.11 12.91
N HIS A 101 -3.61 7.69 12.18
CA HIS A 101 -3.88 8.62 11.08
C HIS A 101 -4.27 7.93 9.78
N GLN A 102 -4.65 6.64 9.86
CA GLN A 102 -5.04 5.81 8.71
C GLN A 102 -3.94 5.61 7.66
N GLY A 103 -2.70 5.78 8.05
CA GLY A 103 -1.53 5.52 7.22
C GLY A 103 -1.28 4.03 7.03
N ASN A 104 -1.00 3.63 5.80
CA ASN A 104 -0.52 2.29 5.49
C ASN A 104 0.99 2.31 5.30
N ILE A 105 1.72 1.66 6.22
CA ILE A 105 3.18 1.64 6.22
C ILE A 105 3.67 0.72 5.09
N LEU A 106 4.53 1.26 4.24
CA LEU A 106 5.11 0.56 3.09
C LEU A 106 6.52 0.06 3.37
N THR A 107 7.37 0.92 3.94
CA THR A 107 8.75 0.57 4.30
C THR A 107 9.14 1.18 5.63
N VAL A 108 9.97 0.48 6.38
CA VAL A 108 10.62 0.96 7.60
C VAL A 108 12.09 0.60 7.54
N ASN A 109 12.96 1.59 7.65
CA ASN A 109 14.39 1.40 7.74
C ASN A 109 14.90 2.11 8.99
N GLN A 110 15.62 1.40 9.83
CA GLN A 110 16.25 1.94 11.03
C GLN A 110 17.76 1.68 10.97
N SER A 111 18.54 2.71 11.22
CA SER A 111 19.98 2.56 11.38
C SER A 111 20.34 2.07 12.79
N ILE A 112 21.53 1.49 12.93
CA ILE A 112 22.07 1.16 14.25
C ILE A 112 22.18 2.45 15.06
N PRO A 113 21.70 2.46 16.33
CA PRO A 113 21.76 3.65 17.18
C PRO A 113 23.21 4.14 17.41
N VAL A 114 23.38 5.45 17.39
CA VAL A 114 24.63 6.13 17.74
C VAL A 114 24.29 7.14 18.83
N ASP A 115 25.06 7.13 19.91
CA ASP A 115 24.84 7.99 21.08
C ASP A 115 23.42 7.96 21.64
N GLY A 116 22.80 6.77 21.63
CA GLY A 116 21.44 6.56 22.14
C GLY A 116 20.32 7.06 21.25
N VAL A 117 20.62 7.39 19.98
CA VAL A 117 19.64 7.87 19.00
C VAL A 117 19.72 7.05 17.72
N ALA A 118 18.58 6.57 17.24
CA ALA A 118 18.44 5.89 15.97
C ALA A 118 17.83 6.82 14.91
N ALA A 119 18.38 6.80 13.71
CA ALA A 119 17.76 7.40 12.55
C ALA A 119 16.78 6.39 11.91
N VAL A 120 15.56 6.82 11.67
CA VAL A 120 14.50 5.99 11.08
C VAL A 120 13.94 6.69 9.86
N SER A 121 13.72 5.91 8.79
CA SER A 121 12.99 6.34 7.59
C SER A 121 11.78 5.45 7.41
N VAL A 122 10.60 6.06 7.31
CA VAL A 122 9.34 5.35 7.10
C VAL A 122 8.65 5.91 5.86
N SER A 123 8.32 5.04 4.91
CA SER A 123 7.42 5.40 3.82
C SER A 123 6.04 4.85 4.10
N ALA A 124 5.05 5.69 3.97
CA ALA A 124 3.66 5.33 4.21
C ALA A 124 2.73 5.97 3.18
N ARG A 125 1.66 5.27 2.88
CA ARG A 125 0.55 5.80 2.08
C ARG A 125 -0.45 6.43 3.04
N MET A 126 -0.70 7.72 2.89
CA MET A 126 -1.58 8.50 3.74
C MET A 126 -2.82 8.93 2.98
N PRO A 127 -4.01 8.88 3.62
CA PRO A 127 -5.23 9.37 2.99
C PRO A 127 -5.16 10.89 2.77
N LEU A 128 -5.90 11.37 1.78
CA LEU A 128 -6.09 12.79 1.54
C LEU A 128 -7.43 13.28 2.15
N PRO A 129 -7.52 14.54 2.60
CA PRO A 129 -6.44 15.55 2.60
C PRO A 129 -5.39 15.28 3.68
N LEU A 130 -4.13 15.47 3.33
CA LEU A 130 -3.02 15.29 4.27
C LEU A 130 -2.55 16.64 4.80
N GLU A 131 -2.72 16.85 6.08
CA GLU A 131 -2.19 17.99 6.84
C GLU A 131 -0.79 17.63 7.37
N ALA A 132 0.24 17.78 6.54
CA ALA A 132 1.59 17.33 6.84
C ALA A 132 2.18 17.97 8.12
N GLU A 133 1.87 19.23 8.39
CA GLU A 133 2.31 19.92 9.60
C GLU A 133 1.65 19.35 10.86
N GLN A 134 0.33 19.10 10.81
CA GLN A 134 -0.38 18.50 11.93
C GLN A 134 0.12 17.08 12.22
N LEU A 135 0.36 16.29 11.17
CA LEU A 135 0.93 14.97 11.31
C LEU A 135 2.33 15.05 11.95
N ARG A 136 3.20 15.92 11.46
CA ARG A 136 4.52 16.16 12.03
C ARG A 136 4.46 16.50 13.51
N ASP A 137 3.61 17.45 13.87
CA ASP A 137 3.46 17.90 15.25
C ASP A 137 2.93 16.79 16.17
N SER A 138 1.99 15.98 15.69
CA SER A 138 1.48 14.80 16.40
C SER A 138 2.59 13.78 16.66
N LEU A 139 3.45 13.55 15.68
CA LEU A 139 4.56 12.61 15.81
C LEU A 139 5.67 13.15 16.73
N LEU A 140 5.97 14.45 16.68
CA LEU A 140 6.92 15.08 17.57
C LEU A 140 6.46 15.10 19.04
N ALA A 141 5.16 15.06 19.29
CA ALA A 141 4.61 14.99 20.64
C ALA A 141 4.77 13.61 21.31
N LEU A 142 5.15 12.59 20.55
CA LEU A 142 5.34 11.24 21.08
C LEU A 142 6.58 11.14 21.97
N PRO A 143 6.55 10.36 23.05
CA PRO A 143 7.71 10.15 23.91
C PRO A 143 8.87 9.53 23.14
N GLY A 144 10.06 10.10 23.26
CA GLY A 144 11.28 9.61 22.64
C GLY A 144 11.50 10.02 21.18
N VAL A 145 10.58 10.75 20.58
CA VAL A 145 10.75 11.31 19.23
C VAL A 145 11.45 12.66 19.33
N ALA A 146 12.68 12.72 18.82
CA ALA A 146 13.51 13.93 18.90
C ALA A 146 13.35 14.84 17.68
N GLN A 147 13.16 14.26 16.51
CA GLN A 147 13.03 15.00 15.26
C GLN A 147 12.15 14.24 14.28
N VAL A 148 11.34 14.97 13.51
CA VAL A 148 10.53 14.43 12.40
C VAL A 148 10.57 15.41 11.23
N ASP A 149 10.90 14.91 10.06
CA ASP A 149 10.82 15.62 8.79
C ASP A 149 9.98 14.80 7.82
N ILE A 150 8.99 15.42 7.18
CA ILE A 150 8.09 14.75 6.23
C ILE A 150 8.38 15.27 4.83
N LEU A 151 8.75 14.33 3.95
CA LEU A 151 8.94 14.58 2.53
C LEU A 151 7.71 14.02 1.79
N THR A 152 7.03 14.87 1.07
CA THR A 152 5.93 14.45 0.22
C THR A 152 6.43 14.30 -1.22
N THR A 153 6.29 13.11 -1.77
CA THR A 153 6.53 12.91 -3.20
C THR A 153 5.37 13.53 -3.98
N ARG A 154 5.69 14.39 -4.92
CA ARG A 154 4.71 14.97 -5.85
C ARG A 154 4.27 13.92 -6.88
#